data_b0b51836ba8860f020bf8bc6be5d7118
#
_entry.id   b0b51836ba8860f020bf8bc6be5d7118
#
_cell.length_a   1.000
_cell.length_b   1.000
_cell.length_c   1.000
_cell.angle_alpha   90.00
_cell.angle_beta   90.00
_cell.angle_gamma   90.00
#
_symmetry.space_group_name_H-M   'P 1'
#
loop_
_entity.id
_entity.type
_entity.pdbx_description
1 polymer ?
#
loop_
_entity_poly.entity_id
_entity_poly.type
_entity_poly.pdbx_seq_one_letter_code
_entity_poly.pdbx_strand_id
1 'polypeptide(L)'
;MVVPELSLMNINHRYYSIETFFKAAGEAGYRNIELWTGSMHLYVDCHEHDSVDKIRDLAAQYGIKIVCVCPEQNNPKPWNVAVRGEAGQKRILSYFKNVIDGAVELGVPQILVTSGW
;
A
#
# COMPACT_ATOMS: atom_id res chain seq x y z
N MET A 1 -7.87 18.99 -24.44
CA MET A 1 -6.74 18.13 -24.03
C MET A 1 -7.13 17.42 -22.75
N VAL A 2 -7.10 16.10 -22.74
CA VAL A 2 -7.36 15.33 -21.51
C VAL A 2 -6.06 15.34 -20.71
N VAL A 3 -6.07 15.98 -19.54
CA VAL A 3 -4.94 15.89 -18.59
C VAL A 3 -5.03 14.51 -17.93
N PRO A 4 -4.01 13.66 -18.03
CA PRO A 4 -4.04 12.36 -17.38
C PRO A 4 -4.12 12.55 -15.86
N GLU A 5 -4.95 11.75 -15.20
CA GLU A 5 -4.95 11.66 -13.74
C GLU A 5 -3.63 11.03 -13.27
N LEU A 6 -2.95 11.72 -12.38
CA LEU A 6 -1.70 11.24 -11.79
C LEU A 6 -1.97 10.71 -10.38
N SER A 7 -1.32 9.61 -10.06
CA SER A 7 -1.27 9.08 -8.69
C SER A 7 0.12 9.30 -8.10
N LEU A 8 0.17 9.71 -6.84
CA LEU A 8 1.40 9.80 -6.08
C LEU A 8 1.55 8.57 -5.19
N MET A 9 2.77 8.05 -5.06
CA MET A 9 3.04 6.90 -4.18
C MET A 9 3.83 7.35 -2.95
N ASN A 10 3.43 6.87 -1.77
CA ASN A 10 4.06 7.24 -0.50
C ASN A 10 5.48 6.65 -0.29
N ILE A 11 5.96 5.76 -1.13
CA ILE A 11 7.31 5.18 -1.05
C ILE A 11 8.41 6.27 -1.10
N ASN A 12 8.19 7.34 -1.84
CA ASN A 12 9.13 8.47 -1.92
C ASN A 12 9.18 9.30 -0.64
N HIS A 13 8.20 9.12 0.25
CA HIS A 13 8.09 9.78 1.56
C HIS A 13 8.37 8.81 2.72
N ARG A 14 9.04 7.69 2.47
CA ARG A 14 9.27 6.64 3.48
C ARG A 14 10.03 7.07 4.73
N TYR A 15 10.70 8.21 4.69
CA TYR A 15 11.41 8.79 5.84
C TYR A 15 10.58 9.83 6.61
N TYR A 16 9.34 10.07 6.19
CA TYR A 16 8.41 10.99 6.82
C TYR A 16 7.17 10.23 7.28
N SER A 17 6.36 10.84 8.16
CA SER A 17 5.12 10.22 8.59
C SER A 17 4.09 10.17 7.45
N ILE A 18 3.13 9.25 7.57
CA ILE A 18 2.05 9.13 6.58
C ILE A 18 1.18 10.40 6.54
N GLU A 19 1.03 11.11 7.67
CA GLU A 19 0.34 12.39 7.73
C GLU A 19 1.04 13.44 6.88
N THR A 20 2.37 13.51 6.97
CA THR A 20 3.17 14.42 6.15
C THR A 20 2.99 14.16 4.67
N PHE A 21 2.93 12.87 4.28
CA PHE A 21 2.67 12.48 2.90
C PHE A 21 1.29 12.95 2.42
N PHE A 22 0.21 12.64 3.17
CA PHE A 22 -1.14 13.05 2.77
C PHE A 22 -1.30 14.56 2.69
N LYS A 23 -0.71 15.28 3.66
CA LYS A 23 -0.68 16.75 3.64
C LYS A 23 0.01 17.28 2.37
N ALA A 24 1.21 16.81 2.09
CA ALA A 24 1.98 17.24 0.92
C ALA A 24 1.26 16.91 -0.39
N ALA A 25 0.68 15.71 -0.51
CA ALA A 25 -0.10 15.30 -1.68
C ALA A 25 -1.33 16.20 -1.89
N GLY A 26 -2.07 16.49 -0.82
CA GLY A 26 -3.25 17.35 -0.87
C GLY A 26 -2.90 18.80 -1.24
N GLU A 27 -1.86 19.38 -0.64
CA GLU A 27 -1.36 20.73 -0.94
C GLU A 27 -0.83 20.84 -2.36
N ALA A 28 -0.21 19.78 -2.90
CA ALA A 28 0.24 19.73 -4.30
C ALA A 28 -0.89 19.48 -5.31
N GLY A 29 -2.13 19.27 -4.84
CA GLY A 29 -3.31 19.09 -5.69
C GLY A 29 -3.53 17.67 -6.21
N TYR A 30 -2.81 16.68 -5.72
CA TYR A 30 -3.09 15.27 -6.06
C TYR A 30 -4.45 14.83 -5.50
N ARG A 31 -5.19 14.08 -6.31
CA ARG A 31 -6.49 13.51 -5.96
C ARG A 31 -6.44 11.99 -5.83
N ASN A 32 -5.42 11.36 -6.38
CA ASN A 32 -5.24 9.92 -6.35
C ASN A 32 -3.87 9.58 -5.77
N ILE A 33 -3.81 8.51 -5.00
CA ILE A 33 -2.57 7.91 -4.51
C ILE A 33 -2.56 6.40 -4.72
N GLU A 34 -1.36 5.84 -4.85
CA GLU A 34 -1.07 4.43 -4.64
C GLU A 34 -0.47 4.28 -3.24
N LEU A 35 -1.08 3.42 -2.44
CA LEU A 35 -0.64 3.17 -1.07
C LEU A 35 0.37 2.02 -1.04
N TRP A 36 1.65 2.34 -0.90
CA TRP A 36 2.68 1.37 -0.61
C TRP A 36 2.65 0.97 0.88
N THR A 37 2.68 -0.35 1.15
CA THR A 37 2.61 -0.90 2.50
C THR A 37 4.00 -1.06 3.14
N GLY A 38 4.80 -0.01 3.10
CA GLY A 38 6.03 0.02 3.89
C GLY A 38 5.71 0.10 5.38
N SER A 39 6.45 -0.66 6.19
CA SER A 39 6.17 -0.85 7.62
C SER A 39 6.08 0.43 8.45
N MET A 40 6.66 1.55 7.99
CA MET A 40 6.56 2.86 8.63
C MET A 40 5.22 3.58 8.36
N HIS A 41 4.46 3.15 7.35
CA HIS A 41 3.20 3.78 6.97
C HIS A 41 1.98 2.88 7.20
N LEU A 42 2.09 1.61 6.82
CA LEU A 42 1.10 0.56 7.06
C LEU A 42 1.82 -0.78 7.15
N TYR A 43 1.96 -1.30 8.36
CA TYR A 43 2.55 -2.61 8.56
C TYR A 43 1.61 -3.71 8.08
N VAL A 44 2.15 -4.64 7.30
CA VAL A 44 1.46 -5.88 6.88
C VAL A 44 2.48 -7.00 6.87
N ASP A 45 2.14 -8.14 7.47
CA ASP A 45 2.92 -9.36 7.39
C ASP A 45 2.04 -10.60 7.13
N CYS A 46 2.57 -11.79 7.35
CA CYS A 46 1.83 -13.04 7.17
C CYS A 46 0.89 -13.38 8.34
N HIS A 47 0.87 -12.59 9.39
CA HIS A 47 0.03 -12.78 10.57
C HIS A 47 -1.10 -11.77 10.64
N GLU A 48 -0.79 -10.49 10.37
CA GLU A 48 -1.72 -9.38 10.57
C GLU A 48 -1.41 -8.17 9.67
N HIS A 49 -2.25 -7.17 9.71
CA HIS A 49 -1.99 -5.82 9.26
C HIS A 49 -2.42 -4.81 10.32
N ASP A 50 -1.80 -3.64 10.32
CA ASP A 50 -2.22 -2.52 11.17
C ASP A 50 -3.63 -2.06 10.83
N SER A 51 -4.30 -1.37 11.78
CA SER A 51 -5.55 -0.66 11.50
C SER A 51 -5.36 0.34 10.36
N VAL A 52 -6.29 0.32 9.42
CA VAL A 52 -6.31 1.25 8.27
C VAL A 52 -7.10 2.54 8.56
N ASP A 53 -7.67 2.70 9.74
CA ASP A 53 -8.55 3.82 10.09
C ASP A 53 -7.86 5.17 9.90
N LYS A 54 -6.62 5.31 10.40
CA LYS A 54 -5.82 6.52 10.24
C LYS A 54 -5.63 6.91 8.77
N ILE A 55 -5.35 5.93 7.91
CA ILE A 55 -5.16 6.16 6.47
C ILE A 55 -6.48 6.57 5.82
N ARG A 56 -7.58 5.94 6.21
CA ARG A 56 -8.94 6.30 5.75
C ARG A 56 -9.28 7.73 6.13
N ASP A 57 -9.03 8.11 7.38
CA ASP A 57 -9.30 9.45 7.89
C ASP A 57 -8.47 10.53 7.17
N LEU A 58 -7.18 10.28 6.95
CA LEU A 58 -6.31 11.18 6.20
C LEU A 58 -6.75 11.32 4.74
N ALA A 59 -7.12 10.22 4.09
CA ALA A 59 -7.65 10.25 2.73
C ALA A 59 -8.91 11.11 2.64
N ALA A 60 -9.85 10.94 3.59
CA ALA A 60 -11.05 11.76 3.68
C ALA A 60 -10.73 13.24 3.96
N GLN A 61 -9.84 13.51 4.92
CA GLN A 61 -9.44 14.86 5.31
C GLN A 61 -8.87 15.67 4.14
N TYR A 62 -8.05 15.06 3.29
CA TYR A 62 -7.41 15.74 2.17
C TYR A 62 -8.15 15.55 0.82
N GLY A 63 -9.29 14.86 0.82
CA GLY A 63 -10.07 14.59 -0.40
C GLY A 63 -9.29 13.75 -1.42
N ILE A 64 -8.49 12.80 -0.94
CA ILE A 64 -7.63 11.94 -1.74
C ILE A 64 -8.25 10.53 -1.83
N LYS A 65 -8.28 9.97 -3.03
CA LYS A 65 -8.69 8.60 -3.28
C LYS A 65 -7.47 7.68 -3.33
N ILE A 66 -7.53 6.57 -2.61
CA ILE A 66 -6.55 5.50 -2.74
C ILE A 66 -7.02 4.60 -3.90
N VAL A 67 -6.26 4.56 -4.98
CA VAL A 67 -6.66 3.84 -6.21
C VAL A 67 -6.04 2.46 -6.32
N CYS A 68 -4.92 2.22 -5.62
CA CYS A 68 -4.20 0.96 -5.64
C CYS A 68 -3.46 0.75 -4.32
N VAL A 69 -3.39 -0.48 -3.83
CA VAL A 69 -2.44 -0.88 -2.79
C VAL A 69 -1.24 -1.55 -3.45
N CYS A 70 -0.05 -1.09 -3.11
CA CYS A 70 1.22 -1.63 -3.57
C CYS A 70 1.93 -2.33 -2.41
N PRO A 71 1.82 -3.67 -2.29
CA PRO A 71 2.45 -4.42 -1.21
C PRO A 71 3.97 -4.30 -1.24
N GLU A 72 4.59 -4.29 -0.07
CA GLU A 72 6.05 -4.38 0.03
C GLU A 72 6.53 -5.77 -0.39
N GLN A 73 7.14 -5.88 -1.56
CA GLN A 73 7.60 -7.16 -2.13
C GLN A 73 9.08 -7.17 -2.52
N ASN A 74 9.79 -6.06 -2.35
CA ASN A 74 11.16 -5.95 -2.85
C ASN A 74 12.14 -6.83 -2.08
N ASN A 75 13.17 -7.32 -2.79
CA ASN A 75 14.34 -7.91 -2.18
C ASN A 75 15.05 -6.88 -1.24
N PRO A 76 15.39 -7.22 0.01
CA PRO A 76 15.47 -8.57 0.60
C PRO A 76 14.22 -9.01 1.40
N LYS A 77 13.07 -8.42 1.18
CA LYS A 77 11.86 -8.77 1.93
C LYS A 77 11.38 -10.21 1.63
N PRO A 78 10.78 -10.92 2.60
CA PRO A 78 10.42 -12.32 2.45
C PRO A 78 9.11 -12.56 1.66
N TRP A 79 8.58 -11.55 0.96
CA TRP A 79 7.27 -11.57 0.32
C TRP A 79 7.35 -11.87 -1.19
N ASN A 80 8.23 -12.80 -1.56
CA ASN A 80 8.44 -13.21 -2.94
C ASN A 80 7.38 -14.24 -3.37
N VAL A 81 6.55 -13.90 -4.37
CA VAL A 81 5.51 -14.82 -4.90
C VAL A 81 6.11 -16.05 -5.62
N ALA A 82 7.35 -15.96 -6.09
CA ALA A 82 8.06 -17.07 -6.75
C ALA A 82 8.84 -17.95 -5.76
N VAL A 83 8.65 -17.79 -4.45
CA VAL A 83 9.35 -18.57 -3.43
C VAL A 83 9.07 -20.06 -3.61
N ARG A 84 10.12 -20.87 -3.46
CA ARG A 84 10.02 -22.32 -3.51
C ARG A 84 9.81 -22.91 -2.11
N GLY A 85 9.14 -24.07 -2.07
CA GLY A 85 8.88 -24.81 -0.84
C GLY A 85 7.58 -24.39 -0.13
N GLU A 86 6.93 -25.39 0.45
CA GLU A 86 5.58 -25.27 1.02
C GLU A 86 5.48 -24.20 2.12
N ALA A 87 6.46 -24.14 3.02
CA ALA A 87 6.46 -23.15 4.10
C ALA A 87 6.54 -21.71 3.57
N GLY A 88 7.35 -21.48 2.53
CA GLY A 88 7.45 -20.18 1.86
C GLY A 88 6.15 -19.80 1.14
N GLN A 89 5.58 -20.74 0.40
CA GLN A 89 4.31 -20.55 -0.31
C GLN A 89 3.16 -20.25 0.66
N LYS A 90 3.08 -20.99 1.77
CA LYS A 90 2.07 -20.72 2.81
C LYS A 90 2.23 -19.33 3.41
N ARG A 91 3.46 -18.89 3.68
CA ARG A 91 3.76 -17.55 4.20
C ARG A 91 3.30 -16.46 3.25
N ILE A 92 3.63 -16.59 1.97
CA ILE A 92 3.27 -15.56 0.97
C ILE A 92 1.77 -15.49 0.74
N LEU A 93 1.06 -16.62 0.74
CA LEU A 93 -0.40 -16.64 0.65
C LEU A 93 -1.04 -15.92 1.84
N SER A 94 -0.56 -16.17 3.06
CA SER A 94 -1.06 -15.47 4.26
C SER A 94 -0.78 -13.97 4.21
N TYR A 95 0.41 -13.56 3.74
CA TYR A 95 0.75 -12.16 3.53
C TYR A 95 -0.22 -11.46 2.57
N PHE A 96 -0.42 -12.03 1.38
CA PHE A 96 -1.34 -11.43 0.40
C PHE A 96 -2.78 -11.43 0.86
N LYS A 97 -3.19 -12.43 1.64
CA LYS A 97 -4.52 -12.41 2.26
C LYS A 97 -4.68 -11.17 3.15
N ASN A 98 -3.71 -10.88 4.02
CA ASN A 98 -3.77 -9.71 4.89
C ASN A 98 -3.69 -8.38 4.09
N VAL A 99 -2.92 -8.34 3.00
CA VAL A 99 -2.92 -7.19 2.07
C VAL A 99 -4.31 -6.97 1.46
N ILE A 100 -4.97 -8.05 1.02
CA ILE A 100 -6.31 -8.00 0.43
C ILE A 100 -7.32 -7.54 1.48
N ASP A 101 -7.26 -8.10 2.70
CA ASP A 101 -8.16 -7.71 3.78
C ASP A 101 -8.04 -6.19 4.08
N GLY A 102 -6.82 -5.66 4.21
CA GLY A 102 -6.59 -4.23 4.39
C GLY A 102 -7.06 -3.37 3.21
N ALA A 103 -6.87 -3.84 1.97
CA ALA A 103 -7.37 -3.14 0.78
C ALA A 103 -8.91 -3.11 0.75
N VAL A 104 -9.57 -4.21 1.14
CA VAL A 104 -11.04 -4.28 1.24
C VAL A 104 -11.56 -3.31 2.30
N GLU A 105 -10.93 -3.26 3.47
CA GLU A 105 -11.29 -2.33 4.54
C GLU A 105 -11.13 -0.86 4.14
N LEU A 106 -10.16 -0.55 3.27
CA LEU A 106 -9.96 0.78 2.67
C LEU A 106 -10.89 1.06 1.49
N GLY A 107 -11.59 0.05 0.97
CA GLY A 107 -12.42 0.19 -0.24
C GLY A 107 -11.59 0.36 -1.52
N VAL A 108 -10.35 -0.13 -1.55
CA VAL A 108 -9.44 -0.01 -2.69
C VAL A 108 -9.68 -1.15 -3.69
N PRO A 109 -9.89 -0.84 -4.99
CA PRO A 109 -10.34 -1.84 -5.95
C PRO A 109 -9.24 -2.74 -6.53
N GLN A 110 -7.96 -2.40 -6.32
CA GLN A 110 -6.87 -3.12 -6.97
C GLN A 110 -5.59 -3.16 -6.14
N ILE A 111 -4.79 -4.20 -6.38
CA ILE A 111 -3.50 -4.43 -5.77
C ILE A 111 -2.47 -4.62 -6.88
N LEU A 112 -1.32 -3.96 -6.75
CA LEU A 112 -0.16 -4.18 -7.63
C LEU A 112 0.66 -5.34 -7.08
N VAL A 113 0.98 -6.32 -7.91
CA VAL A 113 1.79 -7.48 -7.52
C VAL A 113 2.97 -7.62 -8.47
N THR A 114 4.17 -7.79 -7.93
CA THR A 114 5.34 -8.15 -8.74
C THR A 114 5.39 -9.65 -8.95
N SER A 115 5.91 -10.09 -10.10
CA SER A 115 5.99 -11.52 -10.48
C SER A 115 6.99 -12.35 -9.64
N GLY A 116 7.75 -11.69 -8.77
CA GLY A 116 8.76 -12.32 -7.93
C GLY A 116 10.18 -12.31 -8.55
N TRP A 117 11.13 -12.91 -7.85
CA TRP A 117 12.56 -12.98 -8.22
C TRP A 117 13.19 -14.30 -7.82
#